data_d19f1af08276d004f703142bb2755744
#
_entry.id   d19f1af08276d004f703142bb2755744
#
_cell.length_a   1.000
_cell.length_b   1.000
_cell.length_c   1.000
_cell.angle_alpha   90.00
_cell.angle_beta   90.00
_cell.angle_gamma   90.00
#
_symmetry.space_group_name_H-M   'P 1'
#
loop_
_entity.id
_entity.type
_entity.pdbx_description
1 polymer ?
#
loop_
_entity_poly.entity_id
_entity_poly.type
_entity_poly.pdbx_seq_one_letter_code
_entity_poly.pdbx_strand_id
1 'polypeptide(L)'
;MKKICYIILILCFSLVSCAPTENVIDDGTQANTTDLNDYENVLKSLDEEQIGKLPQNVKCIVNDKLSIDSEINIWDATSYYVKSGKVKAINFSENKDKCYDLMEKLAKAINLNKDVCVQSHRSENGNEIYLWDNNYTQDSIAIRNDSALAETHDGQLAVSASKFGTYYSPFNDKDKFRTDKQLMFMSAEEAEELAVKTAKELEINVCEKNELYVLDDKNTLIFPEYDTDKQNDTYVFFMFPDVYGIPYSRCPENEALTGYANQENHLVIAMDEKGISFLDIPPLYDWVETTETGEILHPSSILSKEVDKLKKYVTSGDIEVSEISLEYMLFADKNETYDIKPVWVVYYYQNQLVTGENSYTQKMALYDVYDAYTGEEYRIQ
;
A
#
# COMPACT_ATOMS: atom_id res chain seq x y z
N MET A 1 -30.75 -36.42 1.26
CA MET A 1 -30.60 -34.96 1.14
C MET A 1 -29.75 -34.53 2.33
N LYS A 2 -28.46 -34.47 2.16
CA LYS A 2 -27.49 -34.04 3.23
C LYS A 2 -26.99 -32.64 2.87
N LYS A 3 -27.33 -31.68 3.70
CA LYS A 3 -26.80 -30.33 3.63
C LYS A 3 -25.35 -30.37 4.13
N ILE A 4 -24.40 -30.07 3.28
CA ILE A 4 -22.99 -29.86 3.67
C ILE A 4 -22.83 -28.38 3.96
N CYS A 5 -22.74 -28.04 5.25
CA CYS A 5 -22.30 -26.74 5.70
C CYS A 5 -20.77 -26.71 5.62
N TYR A 6 -20.21 -25.89 4.74
CA TYR A 6 -18.78 -25.54 4.80
C TYR A 6 -18.62 -24.44 5.85
N ILE A 7 -18.10 -24.83 6.99
CA ILE A 7 -17.56 -23.92 8.00
C ILE A 7 -16.09 -23.70 7.59
N ILE A 8 -15.79 -22.50 7.09
CA ILE A 8 -14.40 -22.07 6.88
C ILE A 8 -13.86 -21.72 8.26
N LEU A 9 -13.05 -22.61 8.80
CA LEU A 9 -12.31 -22.39 10.04
C LEU A 9 -11.02 -21.70 9.66
N ILE A 10 -10.94 -20.39 9.90
CA ILE A 10 -9.68 -19.63 9.80
C ILE A 10 -8.83 -20.05 11.01
N LEU A 11 -7.91 -20.96 10.76
CA LEU A 11 -6.86 -21.31 11.73
C LEU A 11 -5.67 -20.39 11.50
N CYS A 12 -5.50 -19.40 12.39
CA CYS A 12 -4.25 -18.69 12.53
C CYS A 12 -3.15 -19.65 13.01
N PHE A 13 -2.33 -20.14 12.10
CA PHE A 13 -1.09 -20.81 12.44
C PHE A 13 0.04 -19.79 12.46
N SER A 14 0.40 -19.35 13.66
CA SER A 14 1.68 -18.70 13.92
C SER A 14 2.79 -19.76 13.83
N LEU A 15 3.48 -19.80 12.71
CA LEU A 15 4.70 -20.61 12.57
C LEU A 15 5.89 -19.80 13.11
N VAL A 16 6.38 -20.25 14.24
CA VAL A 16 7.64 -19.81 14.85
C VAL A 16 8.78 -20.29 13.98
N SER A 17 9.44 -19.38 13.28
CA SER A 17 10.72 -19.65 12.61
C SER A 17 11.86 -19.33 13.60
N CYS A 18 12.53 -20.35 14.10
CA CYS A 18 13.80 -20.21 14.82
C CYS A 18 14.92 -19.92 13.80
N ALA A 19 15.40 -18.68 13.77
CA ALA A 19 16.68 -18.35 13.15
C ALA A 19 17.79 -18.39 14.21
N PRO A 20 19.01 -18.85 13.89
CA PRO A 20 20.11 -18.89 14.84
C PRO A 20 20.64 -17.50 15.15
N THR A 21 20.79 -17.20 16.43
CA THR A 21 21.43 -15.99 16.96
C THR A 21 22.90 -15.96 16.57
N GLU A 22 23.31 -15.05 15.71
CA GLU A 22 24.72 -14.66 15.58
C GLU A 22 25.09 -13.75 16.74
N ASN A 23 26.14 -14.12 17.46
CA ASN A 23 26.73 -13.32 18.52
C ASN A 23 27.36 -12.06 17.91
N VAL A 24 26.74 -10.92 18.10
CA VAL A 24 27.37 -9.62 17.83
C VAL A 24 28.36 -9.34 18.95
N ILE A 25 29.63 -9.28 18.60
CA ILE A 25 30.70 -8.84 19.47
C ILE A 25 30.52 -7.33 19.67
N ASP A 26 30.31 -6.95 20.91
CA ASP A 26 30.23 -5.56 21.37
C ASP A 26 31.63 -4.88 21.18
N ASP A 27 31.76 -4.12 20.10
CA ASP A 27 32.92 -3.28 19.88
C ASP A 27 32.61 -1.91 20.47
N GLY A 28 33.19 -1.67 21.65
CA GLY A 28 32.97 -0.49 22.47
C GLY A 28 33.36 0.83 21.82
N THR A 29 32.64 1.27 20.85
CA THR A 29 32.66 2.65 20.34
C THR A 29 31.70 3.48 21.19
N GLN A 30 32.22 4.36 21.98
CA GLN A 30 31.50 5.40 22.72
C GLN A 30 30.54 6.10 21.74
N ALA A 31 29.25 5.86 21.95
CA ALA A 31 28.21 6.65 21.31
C ALA A 31 28.42 8.11 21.74
N ASN A 32 28.78 8.95 20.79
CA ASN A 32 28.72 10.40 20.97
C ASN A 32 27.31 10.73 21.42
N THR A 33 27.17 11.32 22.59
CA THR A 33 25.95 11.93 23.09
C THR A 33 25.58 13.05 22.12
N THR A 34 24.79 12.74 21.11
CA THR A 34 24.10 13.70 20.25
C THR A 34 23.14 14.46 21.15
N ASP A 35 23.23 15.77 21.16
CA ASP A 35 22.46 16.66 22.02
C ASP A 35 20.95 16.34 21.95
N LEU A 36 20.36 16.11 23.13
CA LEU A 36 18.88 15.92 23.32
C LEU A 36 18.05 17.16 22.95
N ASN A 37 18.67 18.23 22.49
CA ASN A 37 18.05 19.49 22.06
C ASN A 37 17.65 19.52 20.60
N ASP A 38 17.62 18.38 19.92
CA ASP A 38 17.48 18.38 18.45
C ASP A 38 16.03 18.48 18.00
N TYR A 39 15.07 17.95 18.77
CA TYR A 39 13.67 17.88 18.37
C TYR A 39 13.04 19.27 18.11
N GLU A 40 13.20 20.21 19.04
CA GLU A 40 12.65 21.57 18.89
C GLU A 40 13.29 22.32 17.71
N ASN A 41 14.58 22.10 17.49
CA ASN A 41 15.29 22.69 16.37
C ASN A 41 14.84 22.06 15.05
N VAL A 42 14.59 20.75 15.03
CA VAL A 42 14.06 20.03 13.87
C VAL A 42 12.66 20.52 13.52
N LEU A 43 11.75 20.66 14.50
CA LEU A 43 10.42 21.21 14.27
C LEU A 43 10.46 22.62 13.71
N LYS A 44 11.30 23.49 14.29
CA LYS A 44 11.46 24.86 13.84
C LYS A 44 12.03 24.93 12.44
N SER A 45 13.04 24.13 12.12
CA SER A 45 13.62 24.07 10.79
C SER A 45 12.59 23.59 9.76
N LEU A 46 11.78 22.60 10.12
CA LEU A 46 10.72 22.08 9.27
C LEU A 46 9.64 23.12 9.02
N ASP A 47 9.22 23.86 10.07
CA ASP A 47 8.15 24.88 9.99
C ASP A 47 8.52 26.09 9.11
N GLU A 48 9.79 26.35 8.90
CA GLU A 48 10.29 27.41 8.04
C GLU A 48 10.30 27.03 6.54
N GLU A 49 10.09 25.76 6.21
CA GLU A 49 10.19 25.26 4.83
C GLU A 49 8.85 25.35 4.07
N GLN A 50 8.96 25.63 2.79
CA GLN A 50 7.82 25.59 1.86
C GLN A 50 7.56 24.17 1.37
N ILE A 51 6.35 23.87 0.91
CA ILE A 51 5.95 22.53 0.46
C ILE A 51 6.94 21.89 -0.52
N GLY A 52 7.42 22.62 -1.50
CA GLY A 52 8.37 22.11 -2.50
C GLY A 52 9.83 22.04 -2.02
N LYS A 53 10.10 22.33 -0.74
CA LYS A 53 11.44 22.33 -0.12
C LYS A 53 11.50 21.53 1.16
N LEU A 54 10.41 20.86 1.51
CA LEU A 54 10.39 19.98 2.67
C LEU A 54 11.49 18.91 2.55
N PRO A 55 12.24 18.63 3.63
CA PRO A 55 13.21 17.55 3.62
C PRO A 55 12.49 16.22 3.41
N GLN A 56 13.10 15.34 2.63
CA GLN A 56 12.51 14.01 2.41
C GLN A 56 12.51 13.17 3.69
N ASN A 57 13.45 13.42 4.59
CA ASN A 57 13.56 12.69 5.85
C ASN A 57 13.92 13.63 7.00
N VAL A 58 13.33 13.35 8.15
CA VAL A 58 13.57 14.06 9.41
C VAL A 58 13.98 13.04 10.46
N LYS A 59 15.13 13.29 11.12
CA LYS A 59 15.68 12.36 12.10
C LYS A 59 16.06 13.07 13.38
N CYS A 60 15.50 12.62 14.51
CA CYS A 60 15.91 13.09 15.85
C CYS A 60 15.46 12.13 16.96
N ILE A 61 16.05 12.29 18.14
CA ILE A 61 15.66 11.60 19.36
C ILE A 61 14.83 12.57 20.20
N VAL A 62 13.60 12.18 20.53
CA VAL A 62 12.70 12.97 21.37
C VAL A 62 12.94 12.69 22.85
N ASN A 63 13.11 11.42 23.19
CA ASN A 63 13.48 10.93 24.53
C ASN A 63 14.04 9.50 24.44
N ASP A 64 14.28 8.85 25.58
CA ASP A 64 14.87 7.50 25.69
C ASP A 64 13.99 6.38 25.06
N LYS A 65 12.72 6.67 24.72
CA LYS A 65 11.76 5.70 24.17
C LYS A 65 11.03 6.15 22.91
N LEU A 66 11.25 7.39 22.49
CA LEU A 66 10.59 7.95 21.32
C LEU A 66 11.62 8.60 20.42
N SER A 67 11.70 8.10 19.20
CA SER A 67 12.52 8.63 18.13
C SER A 67 11.68 8.98 16.90
N ILE A 68 12.24 9.82 16.06
CA ILE A 68 11.71 10.15 14.75
C ILE A 68 12.82 9.77 13.76
N ASP A 69 12.49 8.93 12.80
CA ASP A 69 13.26 8.65 11.59
C ASP A 69 12.24 8.59 10.45
N SER A 70 11.70 9.77 10.15
CA SER A 70 10.43 9.92 9.43
C SER A 70 10.64 10.46 8.03
N GLU A 71 10.12 9.76 7.05
CA GLU A 71 9.91 10.29 5.72
C GLU A 71 8.74 11.29 5.75
N ILE A 72 8.89 12.44 5.06
CA ILE A 72 7.81 13.41 4.85
C ILE A 72 7.33 13.27 3.42
N ASN A 73 6.13 12.75 3.26
CA ASN A 73 5.57 12.41 1.97
C ASN A 73 4.36 13.31 1.64
N ILE A 74 4.58 14.23 0.73
CA ILE A 74 3.53 15.12 0.21
C ILE A 74 3.11 14.73 -1.21
N TRP A 75 3.70 13.64 -1.73
CA TRP A 75 3.50 13.12 -3.08
C TRP A 75 3.76 14.21 -4.14
N ASP A 76 2.85 14.37 -5.10
CA ASP A 76 2.97 15.36 -6.16
C ASP A 76 2.21 16.68 -5.83
N ALA A 77 1.85 16.88 -4.55
CA ALA A 77 1.21 18.12 -4.11
C ALA A 77 2.16 19.32 -4.27
N THR A 78 1.72 20.32 -5.01
CA THR A 78 2.51 21.51 -5.32
C THR A 78 2.16 22.72 -4.44
N SER A 79 1.16 22.60 -3.58
CA SER A 79 0.63 23.67 -2.75
C SER A 79 0.01 23.14 -1.47
N TYR A 80 0.06 23.93 -0.40
CA TYR A 80 -0.72 23.69 0.81
C TYR A 80 -2.23 23.93 0.63
N TYR A 81 -2.68 24.52 -0.50
CA TYR A 81 -4.09 24.63 -0.82
C TYR A 81 -4.58 23.37 -1.51
N VAL A 82 -5.31 22.57 -0.75
CA VAL A 82 -5.82 21.27 -1.18
C VAL A 82 -7.35 21.32 -1.20
N LYS A 83 -7.96 20.48 -2.04
CA LYS A 83 -9.41 20.39 -2.17
C LYS A 83 -9.95 19.24 -1.34
N SER A 84 -11.17 19.38 -0.83
CA SER A 84 -12.04 18.29 -0.44
C SER A 84 -13.32 18.30 -1.28
N GLY A 85 -14.01 17.20 -1.33
CA GLY A 85 -15.18 17.11 -2.19
C GLY A 85 -15.93 15.80 -2.06
N LYS A 86 -16.65 15.48 -3.13
CA LYS A 86 -17.31 14.19 -3.29
C LYS A 86 -16.78 13.45 -4.49
N VAL A 87 -16.66 12.16 -4.34
CA VAL A 87 -16.28 11.23 -5.40
C VAL A 87 -17.32 10.13 -5.52
N LYS A 88 -17.39 9.50 -6.69
CA LYS A 88 -18.18 8.32 -6.95
C LYS A 88 -17.27 7.21 -7.45
N ALA A 89 -17.44 6.00 -6.94
CA ALA A 89 -16.70 4.84 -7.44
C ALA A 89 -16.99 4.62 -8.93
N ILE A 90 -15.94 4.36 -9.70
CA ILE A 90 -16.06 3.98 -11.10
C ILE A 90 -16.58 2.55 -11.14
N ASN A 91 -17.71 2.36 -11.82
CA ASN A 91 -18.22 1.03 -12.08
C ASN A 91 -17.70 0.53 -13.42
N PHE A 92 -16.69 -0.31 -13.39
CA PHE A 92 -16.07 -0.89 -14.60
C PHE A 92 -17.04 -1.74 -15.42
N SER A 93 -18.07 -2.29 -14.80
CA SER A 93 -19.05 -3.17 -15.44
C SER A 93 -20.36 -2.48 -15.86
N GLU A 94 -20.55 -1.19 -15.53
CA GLU A 94 -21.76 -0.44 -15.83
C GLU A 94 -22.09 -0.39 -17.34
N ASN A 95 -21.04 -0.28 -18.16
CA ASN A 95 -21.15 -0.24 -19.61
C ASN A 95 -20.40 -1.41 -20.24
N LYS A 96 -21.13 -2.33 -20.85
CA LYS A 96 -20.57 -3.53 -21.47
C LYS A 96 -19.45 -3.23 -22.48
N ASP A 97 -19.61 -2.19 -23.31
CA ASP A 97 -18.63 -1.87 -24.34
C ASP A 97 -17.34 -1.35 -23.71
N LYS A 98 -17.43 -0.49 -22.68
CA LYS A 98 -16.27 -0.02 -21.89
C LYS A 98 -15.60 -1.17 -21.15
N CYS A 99 -16.39 -2.09 -20.58
CA CYS A 99 -15.86 -3.28 -19.92
C CYS A 99 -15.03 -4.12 -20.89
N TYR A 100 -15.55 -4.40 -22.09
CA TYR A 100 -14.82 -5.15 -23.10
C TYR A 100 -13.59 -4.39 -23.62
N ASP A 101 -13.64 -3.07 -23.76
CA ASP A 101 -12.48 -2.26 -24.12
C ASP A 101 -11.35 -2.39 -23.06
N LEU A 102 -11.72 -2.34 -21.78
CA LEU A 102 -10.77 -2.56 -20.70
C LEU A 102 -10.19 -3.99 -20.72
N MET A 103 -11.02 -5.02 -20.95
CA MET A 103 -10.56 -6.40 -21.10
C MET A 103 -9.56 -6.55 -22.25
N GLU A 104 -9.79 -5.89 -23.37
CA GLU A 104 -8.86 -5.89 -24.52
C GLU A 104 -7.52 -5.20 -24.16
N LYS A 105 -7.58 -4.07 -23.46
CA LYS A 105 -6.37 -3.39 -22.97
C LYS A 105 -5.57 -4.28 -22.02
N LEU A 106 -6.25 -4.95 -21.10
CA LEU A 106 -5.64 -5.88 -20.14
C LEU A 106 -5.05 -7.10 -20.85
N ALA A 107 -5.79 -7.70 -21.80
CA ALA A 107 -5.30 -8.84 -22.58
C ALA A 107 -4.02 -8.49 -23.35
N LYS A 108 -3.96 -7.29 -23.93
CA LYS A 108 -2.77 -6.78 -24.58
C LYS A 108 -1.61 -6.60 -23.60
N ALA A 109 -1.89 -6.08 -22.39
CA ALA A 109 -0.87 -5.83 -21.38
C ALA A 109 -0.18 -7.12 -20.93
N ILE A 110 -0.94 -8.20 -20.63
CA ILE A 110 -0.40 -9.51 -20.21
C ILE A 110 -0.14 -10.48 -21.38
N ASN A 111 -0.24 -10.00 -22.61
CA ASN A 111 -0.07 -10.81 -23.83
C ASN A 111 -1.01 -12.04 -23.90
N LEU A 112 -2.23 -11.93 -23.39
CA LEU A 112 -3.23 -12.99 -23.40
C LEU A 112 -3.86 -13.13 -24.80
N ASN A 113 -3.83 -14.35 -25.37
CA ASN A 113 -4.55 -14.65 -26.60
C ASN A 113 -6.05 -14.90 -26.31
N LYS A 114 -6.87 -13.87 -26.49
CA LYS A 114 -8.33 -13.94 -26.25
C LYS A 114 -9.08 -14.96 -27.08
N ASP A 115 -8.57 -15.34 -28.28
CA ASP A 115 -9.25 -16.26 -29.19
C ASP A 115 -9.33 -17.70 -28.66
N VAL A 116 -8.50 -18.01 -27.66
CA VAL A 116 -8.49 -19.32 -27.00
C VAL A 116 -9.16 -19.28 -25.62
N CYS A 117 -9.62 -18.11 -25.18
CA CYS A 117 -10.26 -17.95 -23.88
C CYS A 117 -11.73 -18.34 -23.88
N VAL A 118 -12.17 -18.95 -22.80
CA VAL A 118 -13.59 -19.09 -22.48
C VAL A 118 -14.08 -17.76 -21.91
N GLN A 119 -15.06 -17.18 -22.59
CA GLN A 119 -15.69 -15.94 -22.14
C GLN A 119 -16.93 -16.27 -21.30
N SER A 120 -17.02 -15.71 -20.11
CA SER A 120 -18.18 -15.86 -19.25
C SER A 120 -18.59 -14.52 -18.62
N HIS A 121 -19.88 -14.42 -18.31
CA HIS A 121 -20.47 -13.31 -17.59
C HIS A 121 -21.33 -13.88 -16.48
N ARG A 122 -21.20 -13.36 -15.28
CA ARG A 122 -21.99 -13.75 -14.11
C ARG A 122 -22.54 -12.49 -13.45
N SER A 123 -23.76 -12.60 -12.92
CA SER A 123 -24.36 -11.57 -12.08
C SER A 123 -24.68 -12.20 -10.73
N GLU A 124 -24.01 -11.76 -9.67
CA GLU A 124 -24.16 -12.29 -8.32
C GLU A 124 -24.40 -11.15 -7.33
N ASN A 125 -25.59 -11.09 -6.73
CA ASN A 125 -25.95 -10.09 -5.72
C ASN A 125 -25.77 -8.62 -6.17
N GLY A 126 -26.00 -8.34 -7.46
CA GLY A 126 -25.81 -7.00 -8.03
C GLY A 126 -24.38 -6.70 -8.48
N ASN A 127 -23.45 -7.64 -8.29
CA ASN A 127 -22.10 -7.54 -8.82
C ASN A 127 -22.04 -8.25 -10.19
N GLU A 128 -21.64 -7.51 -11.20
CA GLU A 128 -21.39 -8.04 -12.53
C GLU A 128 -19.91 -8.47 -12.61
N ILE A 129 -19.67 -9.67 -13.10
CA ILE A 129 -18.33 -10.23 -13.28
C ILE A 129 -18.18 -10.67 -14.73
N TYR A 130 -17.26 -10.06 -15.44
CA TYR A 130 -16.84 -10.46 -16.79
C TYR A 130 -15.50 -11.18 -16.69
N LEU A 131 -15.42 -12.37 -17.28
CA LEU A 131 -14.24 -13.23 -17.18
C LEU A 131 -13.80 -13.73 -18.55
N TRP A 132 -12.52 -13.62 -18.85
CA TRP A 132 -11.83 -14.34 -19.91
C TRP A 132 -10.83 -15.29 -19.25
N ASP A 133 -10.97 -16.56 -19.50
CA ASP A 133 -10.18 -17.62 -18.86
C ASP A 133 -9.57 -18.54 -19.91
N ASN A 134 -8.27 -18.69 -19.92
CA ASN A 134 -7.57 -19.65 -20.72
C ASN A 134 -7.33 -20.93 -19.92
N ASN A 135 -8.24 -21.89 -20.05
CA ASN A 135 -8.18 -23.15 -19.30
C ASN A 135 -6.89 -23.99 -19.55
N TYR A 136 -6.10 -23.68 -20.59
CA TYR A 136 -4.86 -24.40 -20.90
C TYR A 136 -3.65 -23.80 -20.20
N THR A 137 -3.54 -22.46 -20.17
CA THR A 137 -2.42 -21.75 -19.56
C THR A 137 -2.74 -21.25 -18.16
N GLN A 138 -4.03 -21.26 -17.78
CA GLN A 138 -4.55 -20.67 -16.53
C GLN A 138 -4.35 -19.15 -16.43
N ASP A 139 -4.13 -18.49 -17.56
CA ASP A 139 -4.12 -17.03 -17.62
C ASP A 139 -5.55 -16.52 -17.60
N SER A 140 -5.80 -15.43 -16.91
CA SER A 140 -7.16 -14.92 -16.79
C SER A 140 -7.25 -13.38 -16.74
N ILE A 141 -8.43 -12.89 -17.12
CA ILE A 141 -8.84 -11.49 -16.91
C ILE A 141 -10.20 -11.50 -16.27
N ALA A 142 -10.36 -10.80 -15.16
CA ALA A 142 -11.63 -10.61 -14.49
C ALA A 142 -11.91 -9.12 -14.30
N ILE A 143 -13.09 -8.66 -14.68
CA ILE A 143 -13.59 -7.33 -14.36
C ILE A 143 -14.81 -7.46 -13.47
N ARG A 144 -14.78 -6.73 -12.36
CA ARG A 144 -15.89 -6.59 -11.41
C ARG A 144 -16.42 -5.17 -11.46
N ASN A 145 -17.42 -4.87 -10.64
CA ASN A 145 -17.97 -3.52 -10.56
C ASN A 145 -16.90 -2.48 -10.19
N ASP A 146 -16.05 -2.81 -9.26
CA ASP A 146 -15.12 -1.89 -8.59
C ASP A 146 -13.64 -2.19 -8.81
N SER A 147 -13.32 -3.30 -9.48
CA SER A 147 -11.92 -3.73 -9.64
C SER A 147 -11.71 -4.51 -10.93
N ALA A 148 -10.48 -4.60 -11.39
CA ALA A 148 -10.12 -5.45 -12.51
C ALA A 148 -8.79 -6.15 -12.24
N LEU A 149 -8.71 -7.42 -12.61
CA LEU A 149 -7.54 -8.29 -12.45
C LEU A 149 -7.17 -8.88 -13.81
N ALA A 150 -5.90 -8.86 -14.13
CA ALA A 150 -5.35 -9.62 -15.25
C ALA A 150 -4.08 -10.34 -14.78
N GLU A 151 -4.01 -11.64 -15.01
CA GLU A 151 -2.92 -12.46 -14.50
C GLU A 151 -2.55 -13.58 -15.46
N THR A 152 -1.27 -13.86 -15.55
CA THR A 152 -0.75 -15.13 -16.07
C THR A 152 -0.63 -16.12 -14.92
N HIS A 153 -0.62 -17.40 -15.22
CA HIS A 153 -0.42 -18.43 -14.19
C HIS A 153 0.87 -18.21 -13.39
N ASP A 154 1.97 -17.92 -14.09
CA ASP A 154 3.26 -17.68 -13.45
C ASP A 154 3.24 -16.38 -12.60
N GLY A 155 2.59 -15.31 -13.08
CA GLY A 155 2.43 -14.06 -12.34
C GLY A 155 1.57 -14.22 -11.10
N GLN A 156 0.46 -14.93 -11.19
CA GLN A 156 -0.39 -15.26 -10.04
C GLN A 156 0.42 -16.02 -8.97
N LEU A 157 1.19 -17.03 -9.38
CA LEU A 157 2.02 -17.79 -8.46
C LEU A 157 3.10 -16.92 -7.79
N ALA A 158 3.79 -16.06 -8.56
CA ALA A 158 4.82 -15.17 -8.03
C ALA A 158 4.24 -14.22 -6.97
N VAL A 159 3.13 -13.56 -7.26
CA VAL A 159 2.48 -12.62 -6.35
C VAL A 159 1.83 -13.34 -5.17
N SER A 160 1.10 -14.44 -5.40
CA SER A 160 0.42 -15.19 -4.33
C SER A 160 1.36 -15.98 -3.44
N ALA A 161 2.46 -16.53 -3.99
CA ALA A 161 3.47 -17.27 -3.24
C ALA A 161 4.39 -16.34 -2.45
N SER A 162 4.44 -15.06 -2.81
CA SER A 162 5.16 -14.08 -2.01
C SER A 162 4.36 -13.80 -0.74
N LYS A 163 5.05 -13.52 0.36
CA LYS A 163 4.40 -12.96 1.58
C LYS A 163 3.67 -11.64 1.29
N PHE A 164 3.85 -11.12 0.11
CA PHE A 164 3.24 -9.97 -0.48
C PHE A 164 1.78 -10.19 -0.85
N GLY A 165 1.44 -11.33 -1.44
CA GLY A 165 0.18 -11.56 -2.11
C GLY A 165 -1.04 -11.67 -1.22
N THR A 166 -0.87 -11.76 0.09
CA THR A 166 -2.00 -11.88 1.00
C THR A 166 -2.29 -10.65 1.83
N TYR A 167 -1.30 -9.79 2.06
CA TYR A 167 -1.48 -8.59 2.90
C TYR A 167 -0.40 -7.57 2.58
N TYR A 168 -0.57 -6.77 1.54
CA TYR A 168 0.16 -5.54 1.45
C TYR A 168 -0.29 -4.66 2.62
N SER A 169 0.57 -4.60 3.59
CA SER A 169 0.51 -3.57 4.61
C SER A 169 1.76 -2.74 4.43
N PRO A 170 1.69 -1.42 4.37
CA PRO A 170 2.88 -0.57 4.38
C PRO A 170 3.79 -0.85 5.56
N PHE A 171 3.33 -1.69 6.46
CA PHE A 171 3.94 -2.10 7.71
C PHE A 171 4.52 -3.51 7.71
N ASN A 172 4.20 -4.35 6.74
CA ASN A 172 4.84 -5.65 6.67
C ASN A 172 6.30 -5.44 6.29
N ASP A 173 7.14 -6.38 6.63
CA ASP A 173 8.59 -6.47 6.39
C ASP A 173 8.99 -6.14 4.93
N LYS A 174 8.40 -5.07 4.36
CA LYS A 174 8.61 -4.63 2.98
C LYS A 174 10.08 -4.40 2.69
N ASP A 175 10.86 -4.00 3.69
CA ASP A 175 12.31 -3.81 3.54
C ASP A 175 13.04 -5.10 3.14
N LYS A 176 12.46 -6.27 3.40
CA LYS A 176 13.02 -7.55 2.95
C LYS A 176 12.89 -7.76 1.45
N PHE A 177 11.96 -7.07 0.82
CA PHE A 177 11.67 -7.16 -0.61
C PHE A 177 12.18 -5.92 -1.36
N ARG A 178 12.48 -4.82 -0.66
CA ARG A 178 13.19 -3.68 -1.22
C ARG A 178 14.65 -4.07 -1.37
N THR A 179 15.13 -4.01 -2.59
CA THR A 179 16.51 -4.36 -2.92
C THR A 179 16.95 -3.57 -4.13
N ASP A 180 18.21 -3.17 -4.15
CA ASP A 180 18.88 -2.59 -5.34
C ASP A 180 19.22 -3.67 -6.38
N LYS A 181 18.72 -4.90 -6.18
CA LYS A 181 18.96 -6.01 -7.09
C LYS A 181 18.34 -5.71 -8.44
N GLN A 182 19.19 -5.76 -9.46
CA GLN A 182 18.76 -5.75 -10.85
C GLN A 182 18.50 -7.18 -11.31
N LEU A 183 17.35 -7.40 -11.94
CA LEU A 183 17.04 -8.68 -12.56
C LEU A 183 17.70 -8.78 -13.94
N MET A 184 18.00 -10.00 -14.39
CA MET A 184 18.79 -10.20 -15.59
C MET A 184 18.05 -9.86 -16.90
N PHE A 185 16.74 -9.91 -16.90
CA PHE A 185 15.92 -9.73 -18.10
C PHE A 185 15.61 -8.28 -18.42
N MET A 186 15.65 -7.38 -17.43
CA MET A 186 15.29 -5.97 -17.56
C MET A 186 15.90 -5.17 -16.40
N SER A 187 16.30 -3.93 -16.61
CA SER A 187 16.65 -3.04 -15.51
C SER A 187 15.41 -2.58 -14.73
N ALA A 188 15.58 -2.16 -13.48
CA ALA A 188 14.49 -1.62 -12.67
C ALA A 188 13.88 -0.36 -13.33
N GLU A 189 14.71 0.49 -13.92
CA GLU A 189 14.28 1.71 -14.62
C GLU A 189 13.41 1.38 -15.85
N GLU A 190 13.83 0.43 -16.69
CA GLU A 190 13.03 -0.03 -17.84
C GLU A 190 11.70 -0.66 -17.39
N ALA A 191 11.71 -1.41 -16.29
CA ALA A 191 10.51 -1.99 -15.72
C ALA A 191 9.55 -0.91 -15.18
N GLU A 192 10.07 0.11 -14.52
CA GLU A 192 9.29 1.26 -14.04
C GLU A 192 8.66 2.04 -15.19
N GLU A 193 9.44 2.34 -16.23
CA GLU A 193 8.92 3.00 -17.43
C GLU A 193 7.77 2.20 -18.07
N LEU A 194 7.89 0.86 -18.10
CA LEU A 194 6.85 0.00 -18.62
C LEU A 194 5.61 0.01 -17.72
N ALA A 195 5.77 0.00 -16.39
CA ALA A 195 4.67 0.08 -15.44
C ALA A 195 3.89 1.40 -15.58
N VAL A 196 4.60 2.53 -15.60
CA VAL A 196 4.02 3.87 -15.78
C VAL A 196 3.29 3.99 -17.12
N LYS A 197 3.92 3.49 -18.20
CA LYS A 197 3.28 3.45 -19.52
C LYS A 197 2.00 2.61 -19.50
N THR A 198 2.02 1.48 -18.82
CA THR A 198 0.83 0.60 -18.73
C THR A 198 -0.29 1.26 -17.96
N ALA A 199 -0.02 1.89 -16.81
CA ALA A 199 -1.01 2.67 -16.08
C ALA A 199 -1.65 3.75 -16.97
N LYS A 200 -0.83 4.46 -17.74
CA LYS A 200 -1.30 5.48 -18.69
C LYS A 200 -2.14 4.91 -19.85
N GLU A 201 -1.77 3.75 -20.41
CA GLU A 201 -2.58 3.07 -21.45
C GLU A 201 -3.92 2.59 -20.91
N LEU A 202 -3.99 2.28 -19.60
CA LEU A 202 -5.23 1.96 -18.89
C LEU A 202 -6.02 3.20 -18.42
N GLU A 203 -5.50 4.41 -18.70
CA GLU A 203 -6.11 5.68 -18.30
C GLU A 203 -6.19 5.86 -16.78
N ILE A 204 -5.24 5.25 -16.04
CA ILE A 204 -5.13 5.38 -14.59
C ILE A 204 -4.06 6.43 -14.28
N ASN A 205 -4.46 7.51 -13.61
CA ASN A 205 -3.51 8.48 -13.07
C ASN A 205 -2.90 7.91 -11.78
N VAL A 206 -1.59 8.00 -11.68
CA VAL A 206 -0.82 7.54 -10.52
C VAL A 206 0.18 8.62 -10.11
N CYS A 207 0.51 8.67 -8.83
CA CYS A 207 1.59 9.52 -8.33
C CYS A 207 2.93 9.17 -8.99
N GLU A 208 3.84 10.16 -9.10
CA GLU A 208 5.19 9.92 -9.61
C GLU A 208 5.96 8.92 -8.76
N LYS A 209 5.78 8.99 -7.42
CA LYS A 209 6.38 8.05 -6.50
C LYS A 209 5.64 6.72 -6.54
N ASN A 210 6.40 5.64 -6.69
CA ASN A 210 5.91 4.26 -6.61
C ASN A 210 6.81 3.45 -5.67
N GLU A 211 6.39 2.24 -5.33
CA GLU A 211 7.20 1.31 -4.55
C GLU A 211 7.56 0.11 -5.41
N LEU A 212 8.86 -0.16 -5.54
CA LEU A 212 9.39 -1.30 -6.25
C LEU A 212 9.85 -2.39 -5.29
N TYR A 213 9.47 -3.60 -5.59
CA TYR A 213 9.90 -4.82 -4.89
C TYR A 213 10.42 -5.83 -5.88
N VAL A 214 11.41 -6.62 -5.46
CA VAL A 214 11.98 -7.70 -6.26
C VAL A 214 11.69 -9.01 -5.58
N LEU A 215 10.96 -9.88 -6.26
CA LEU A 215 10.72 -11.25 -5.84
C LEU A 215 11.73 -12.16 -6.52
N ASP A 216 12.38 -13.01 -5.72
CA ASP A 216 13.35 -13.99 -6.20
C ASP A 216 13.27 -15.27 -5.35
N ASP A 217 14.10 -16.25 -5.68
CA ASP A 217 14.19 -17.54 -4.99
C ASP A 217 14.50 -17.44 -3.49
N LYS A 218 14.98 -16.26 -3.01
CA LYS A 218 15.38 -16.07 -1.61
C LYS A 218 14.27 -15.48 -0.75
N ASN A 219 13.39 -14.68 -1.32
CA ASN A 219 12.37 -13.93 -0.59
C ASN A 219 10.93 -14.41 -0.86
N THR A 220 10.74 -15.34 -1.75
CA THR A 220 9.45 -15.98 -2.00
C THR A 220 9.20 -17.12 -1.01
N LEU A 221 7.94 -17.25 -0.56
CA LEU A 221 7.53 -18.40 0.24
C LEU A 221 7.47 -19.64 -0.67
N ILE A 222 8.25 -20.63 -0.29
CA ILE A 222 8.13 -21.95 -0.91
C ILE A 222 6.92 -22.63 -0.27
N PHE A 223 5.82 -22.74 -1.00
CA PHE A 223 4.75 -23.66 -0.64
C PHE A 223 5.11 -25.02 -1.20
N PRO A 224 5.21 -26.08 -0.34
CA PRO A 224 5.60 -27.43 -0.78
C PRO A 224 4.67 -28.04 -1.83
N GLU A 225 3.45 -27.55 -1.94
CA GLU A 225 2.44 -27.96 -2.91
C GLU A 225 2.61 -27.37 -4.31
N TYR A 226 3.42 -26.32 -4.46
CA TYR A 226 3.73 -25.73 -5.76
C TYR A 226 5.13 -26.13 -6.19
N ASP A 227 5.28 -26.51 -7.45
CA ASP A 227 6.57 -26.87 -8.06
C ASP A 227 7.44 -25.60 -8.17
N THR A 228 8.17 -25.32 -7.09
CA THR A 228 8.93 -24.08 -6.90
C THR A 228 10.22 -24.00 -7.71
N ASP A 229 10.56 -25.06 -8.45
CA ASP A 229 11.76 -25.08 -9.31
C ASP A 229 11.67 -24.10 -10.50
N LYS A 230 10.56 -23.35 -10.63
CA LYS A 230 10.27 -22.45 -11.74
C LYS A 230 9.79 -21.05 -11.33
N GLN A 231 10.11 -20.63 -10.13
CA GLN A 231 9.73 -19.29 -9.72
C GLN A 231 10.55 -18.29 -10.51
N ASN A 232 9.86 -17.53 -11.38
CA ASN A 232 10.51 -16.49 -12.19
C ASN A 232 10.85 -15.30 -11.30
N ASP A 233 12.06 -14.79 -11.42
CA ASP A 233 12.43 -13.49 -10.89
C ASP A 233 11.40 -12.45 -11.37
N THR A 234 10.87 -11.62 -10.47
CA THR A 234 9.74 -10.73 -10.77
C THR A 234 9.95 -9.36 -10.12
N TYR A 235 9.78 -8.29 -10.90
CA TYR A 235 9.57 -6.95 -10.40
C TYR A 235 8.10 -6.77 -10.03
N VAL A 236 7.81 -6.19 -8.85
CA VAL A 236 6.45 -5.82 -8.44
C VAL A 236 6.41 -4.35 -8.08
N PHE A 237 5.58 -3.61 -8.80
CA PHE A 237 5.33 -2.19 -8.56
C PHE A 237 4.00 -2.01 -7.85
N PHE A 238 4.03 -1.23 -6.77
CA PHE A 238 2.85 -0.66 -6.15
C PHE A 238 2.80 0.80 -6.54
N MET A 239 1.81 1.13 -7.37
CA MET A 239 1.58 2.47 -7.89
C MET A 239 0.31 3.03 -7.24
N PHE A 240 0.34 4.28 -6.85
CA PHE A 240 -0.72 4.89 -6.07
C PHE A 240 -1.61 5.75 -6.96
N PRO A 241 -2.86 5.30 -7.26
CA PRO A 241 -3.81 6.14 -7.97
C PRO A 241 -4.03 7.45 -7.24
N ASP A 242 -4.00 8.55 -7.99
CA ASP A 242 -3.99 9.88 -7.43
C ASP A 242 -5.28 10.66 -7.72
N VAL A 243 -5.48 11.67 -6.87
CA VAL A 243 -6.40 12.77 -7.10
C VAL A 243 -5.64 14.08 -6.86
N TYR A 244 -5.41 14.83 -7.92
CA TYR A 244 -4.63 16.07 -7.85
C TYR A 244 -3.22 15.90 -7.27
N GLY A 245 -2.56 14.79 -7.58
CA GLY A 245 -1.21 14.48 -7.12
C GLY A 245 -1.10 14.00 -5.67
N ILE A 246 -2.23 13.60 -5.06
CA ILE A 246 -2.28 13.06 -3.69
C ILE A 246 -2.98 11.69 -3.77
N PRO A 247 -2.41 10.60 -3.23
CA PRO A 247 -3.00 9.28 -3.32
C PRO A 247 -4.19 9.11 -2.39
N TYR A 248 -4.99 8.10 -2.67
CA TYR A 248 -5.92 7.57 -1.68
C TYR A 248 -5.18 6.97 -0.50
N SER A 249 -5.79 7.04 0.68
CA SER A 249 -5.16 6.58 1.91
C SER A 249 -4.76 5.11 1.84
N ARG A 250 -3.53 4.86 2.28
CA ARG A 250 -2.91 3.54 2.38
C ARG A 250 -3.22 2.83 3.70
N CYS A 251 -4.01 3.48 4.57
CA CYS A 251 -4.37 2.90 5.86
C CYS A 251 -5.22 1.64 5.67
N PRO A 252 -4.78 0.48 6.19
CA PRO A 252 -5.41 -0.81 5.90
C PRO A 252 -6.80 -0.99 6.53
N GLU A 253 -7.16 -0.22 7.54
CA GLU A 253 -8.40 -0.41 8.30
C GLU A 253 -9.31 0.80 8.25
N ASN A 254 -9.77 1.12 7.06
CA ASN A 254 -10.70 2.23 6.87
C ASN A 254 -12.17 1.83 6.99
N GLU A 255 -12.46 0.59 7.39
CA GLU A 255 -13.82 0.03 7.49
C GLU A 255 -14.74 0.88 8.36
N ALA A 256 -14.24 1.34 9.50
CA ALA A 256 -15.03 2.14 10.45
C ALA A 256 -15.36 3.55 9.92
N LEU A 257 -14.51 4.09 9.06
CA LEU A 257 -14.66 5.44 8.51
C LEU A 257 -15.33 5.45 7.13
N THR A 258 -15.08 4.42 6.32
CA THR A 258 -15.55 4.36 4.94
C THR A 258 -16.68 3.37 4.72
N GLY A 259 -16.90 2.42 5.63
CA GLY A 259 -17.82 1.30 5.46
C GLY A 259 -17.33 0.25 4.44
N TYR A 260 -16.08 0.36 3.99
CA TYR A 260 -15.43 -0.59 3.08
C TYR A 260 -14.35 -1.37 3.81
N ALA A 261 -14.43 -2.69 3.72
CA ALA A 261 -13.40 -3.60 4.17
C ALA A 261 -12.18 -3.51 3.26
N ASN A 262 -11.00 -3.36 3.86
CA ASN A 262 -9.67 -3.69 3.32
C ASN A 262 -9.55 -3.64 1.79
N GLN A 263 -9.83 -2.50 1.17
CA GLN A 263 -9.49 -2.35 -0.23
C GLN A 263 -8.10 -1.74 -0.33
N GLU A 264 -7.21 -2.52 -0.86
CA GLU A 264 -5.89 -2.05 -1.23
C GLU A 264 -6.06 -0.97 -2.29
N ASN A 265 -5.73 0.27 -1.95
CA ASN A 265 -5.92 1.44 -2.82
C ASN A 265 -4.69 1.68 -3.72
N HIS A 266 -4.09 0.62 -4.24
CA HIS A 266 -2.92 0.74 -5.13
C HIS A 266 -3.06 -0.18 -6.34
N LEU A 267 -2.54 0.30 -7.47
CA LEU A 267 -2.39 -0.48 -8.68
C LEU A 267 -1.16 -1.36 -8.53
N VAL A 268 -1.32 -2.67 -8.65
CA VAL A 268 -0.20 -3.63 -8.64
C VAL A 268 0.14 -4.01 -10.07
N ILE A 269 1.41 -3.89 -10.44
CA ILE A 269 1.92 -4.39 -11.72
C ILE A 269 3.14 -5.27 -11.45
N ALA A 270 3.06 -6.56 -11.78
CA ALA A 270 4.20 -7.46 -11.70
C ALA A 270 4.70 -7.83 -13.10
N MET A 271 6.03 -7.97 -13.22
CA MET A 271 6.71 -8.26 -14.47
C MET A 271 7.77 -9.32 -14.28
N ASP A 272 7.79 -10.29 -15.17
CA ASP A 272 8.82 -11.31 -15.32
C ASP A 272 9.54 -11.20 -16.66
N GLU A 273 10.35 -12.18 -17.02
CA GLU A 273 11.09 -12.22 -18.29
C GLU A 273 10.18 -12.23 -19.54
N LYS A 274 8.89 -12.55 -19.39
CA LYS A 274 7.90 -12.59 -20.49
C LYS A 274 7.15 -11.27 -20.65
N GLY A 275 7.31 -10.33 -19.71
CA GLY A 275 6.63 -9.05 -19.66
C GLY A 275 5.71 -8.92 -18.44
N ILE A 276 4.61 -8.17 -18.57
CA ILE A 276 3.64 -8.02 -17.49
C ILE A 276 2.93 -9.36 -17.28
N SER A 277 3.03 -9.87 -16.06
CA SER A 277 2.49 -11.17 -15.67
C SER A 277 1.33 -11.07 -14.67
N PHE A 278 1.21 -9.93 -13.98
CA PHE A 278 0.12 -9.67 -13.04
C PHE A 278 -0.23 -8.19 -13.03
N LEU A 279 -1.52 -7.88 -12.98
CA LEU A 279 -2.03 -6.52 -12.94
C LEU A 279 -3.34 -6.51 -12.15
N ASP A 280 -3.36 -5.78 -11.03
CA ASP A 280 -4.53 -5.61 -10.19
C ASP A 280 -4.89 -4.13 -10.10
N ILE A 281 -6.09 -3.79 -10.59
CA ILE A 281 -6.62 -2.44 -10.60
C ILE A 281 -7.56 -2.29 -9.39
N PRO A 282 -7.23 -1.41 -8.45
CA PRO A 282 -8.07 -1.16 -7.29
C PRO A 282 -9.32 -0.38 -7.67
N PRO A 283 -10.25 -0.14 -6.74
CA PRO A 283 -11.31 0.81 -6.91
C PRO A 283 -10.77 2.18 -7.29
N LEU A 284 -11.32 2.75 -8.35
CA LEU A 284 -11.03 4.10 -8.81
C LEU A 284 -12.25 4.99 -8.62
N TYR A 285 -12.03 6.30 -8.54
CA TYR A 285 -13.10 7.23 -8.22
C TYR A 285 -13.09 8.45 -9.13
N ASP A 286 -14.28 8.81 -9.61
CA ASP A 286 -14.51 10.04 -10.34
C ASP A 286 -14.85 11.19 -9.38
N TRP A 287 -14.20 12.34 -9.55
CA TRP A 287 -14.51 13.55 -8.81
C TRP A 287 -15.85 14.11 -9.26
N VAL A 288 -16.80 14.24 -8.31
CA VAL A 288 -18.17 14.73 -8.60
C VAL A 288 -18.29 16.23 -8.35
N GLU A 289 -17.85 16.68 -7.16
CA GLU A 289 -17.92 18.09 -6.77
C GLU A 289 -16.82 18.45 -5.77
N THR A 290 -16.42 19.72 -5.79
CA THR A 290 -15.54 20.29 -4.76
C THR A 290 -16.42 20.92 -3.68
N THR A 291 -16.27 20.49 -2.42
CA THR A 291 -17.02 21.03 -1.27
C THR A 291 -16.24 22.11 -0.54
N GLU A 292 -14.91 21.98 -0.53
CA GLU A 292 -14.02 22.92 0.13
C GLU A 292 -12.68 23.01 -0.62
N THR A 293 -12.01 24.15 -0.50
CA THR A 293 -10.60 24.32 -0.86
C THR A 293 -9.98 25.18 0.22
N GLY A 294 -9.00 24.64 0.90
CA GLY A 294 -8.38 25.30 2.05
C GLY A 294 -6.89 25.04 2.15
N GLU A 295 -6.26 25.80 3.01
CA GLU A 295 -4.86 25.59 3.37
C GLU A 295 -4.77 24.50 4.43
N ILE A 296 -3.97 23.46 4.13
CA ILE A 296 -3.70 22.37 5.07
C ILE A 296 -2.61 22.78 6.06
N LEU A 297 -2.65 22.19 7.23
CA LEU A 297 -1.62 22.38 8.25
C LEU A 297 -0.27 21.87 7.75
N HIS A 298 0.78 22.56 8.19
CA HIS A 298 2.14 22.16 7.92
C HIS A 298 2.48 20.82 8.65
N PRO A 299 3.30 19.93 8.05
CA PRO A 299 3.64 18.63 8.68
C PRO A 299 4.34 18.78 10.03
N SER A 300 5.06 19.89 10.31
CA SER A 300 5.63 20.18 11.62
C SER A 300 4.56 20.25 12.72
N SER A 301 3.42 20.85 12.42
CA SER A 301 2.30 20.99 13.36
C SER A 301 1.69 19.63 13.68
N ILE A 302 1.60 18.74 12.69
CA ILE A 302 1.10 17.36 12.86
C ILE A 302 2.09 16.52 13.66
N LEU A 303 3.38 16.59 13.29
CA LEU A 303 4.45 15.90 14.01
C LEU A 303 4.49 16.32 15.49
N SER A 304 4.33 17.61 15.77
CA SER A 304 4.28 18.12 17.15
C SER A 304 3.11 17.53 17.94
N LYS A 305 1.91 17.48 17.33
CA LYS A 305 0.71 16.88 17.95
C LYS A 305 0.91 15.39 18.23
N GLU A 306 1.45 14.66 17.26
CA GLU A 306 1.71 13.23 17.41
C GLU A 306 2.73 12.96 18.50
N VAL A 307 3.84 13.64 18.50
CA VAL A 307 4.89 13.50 19.54
C VAL A 307 4.33 13.82 20.94
N ASP A 308 3.51 14.85 21.08
CA ASP A 308 2.87 15.20 22.35
C ASP A 308 1.87 14.14 22.82
N LYS A 309 1.23 13.43 21.89
CA LYS A 309 0.38 12.29 22.17
C LYS A 309 1.21 11.08 22.59
N LEU A 310 2.21 10.70 21.81
CA LEU A 310 3.06 9.54 22.05
C LEU A 310 3.87 9.64 23.35
N LYS A 311 4.32 10.85 23.74
CA LYS A 311 4.95 11.10 25.04
C LYS A 311 4.08 10.73 26.24
N LYS A 312 2.75 10.73 26.08
CA LYS A 312 1.80 10.38 27.13
C LYS A 312 1.54 8.89 27.25
N TYR A 313 1.91 8.13 26.22
CA TYR A 313 1.77 6.68 26.27
C TYR A 313 2.85 6.06 27.17
N VAL A 314 2.39 5.30 28.14
CA VAL A 314 3.28 4.44 28.94
C VAL A 314 3.46 3.14 28.16
N THR A 315 4.48 3.07 27.36
CA THR A 315 4.78 1.88 26.56
C THR A 315 5.85 1.01 27.22
N SER A 316 5.75 -0.29 27.02
CA SER A 316 6.78 -1.24 27.43
C SER A 316 7.98 -1.29 26.47
N GLY A 317 7.90 -0.62 25.34
CA GLY A 317 8.92 -0.62 24.28
C GLY A 317 9.06 0.73 23.60
N ASP A 318 10.05 0.81 22.74
CA ASP A 318 10.40 2.03 22.02
C ASP A 318 9.40 2.29 20.88
N ILE A 319 9.19 3.56 20.60
CA ILE A 319 8.36 4.05 19.48
C ILE A 319 9.26 4.80 18.51
N GLU A 320 9.09 4.54 17.23
CA GLU A 320 9.77 5.22 16.13
C GLU A 320 8.72 5.73 15.12
N VAL A 321 8.61 7.05 14.99
CA VAL A 321 7.81 7.66 13.91
C VAL A 321 8.57 7.48 12.60
N SER A 322 7.95 6.82 11.62
CA SER A 322 8.61 6.38 10.38
C SER A 322 8.18 7.12 9.13
N GLU A 323 6.95 7.67 9.13
CA GLU A 323 6.45 8.43 7.98
C GLU A 323 5.35 9.40 8.40
N ILE A 324 5.31 10.57 7.75
CA ILE A 324 4.20 11.51 7.77
C ILE A 324 3.76 11.70 6.33
N SER A 325 2.55 11.32 6.00
CA SER A 325 2.05 11.28 4.63
C SER A 325 0.78 12.10 4.48
N LEU A 326 0.72 12.91 3.42
CA LEU A 326 -0.51 13.58 2.98
C LEU A 326 -1.28 12.62 2.08
N GLU A 327 -2.51 12.29 2.44
CA GLU A 327 -3.32 11.30 1.73
C GLU A 327 -4.76 11.77 1.61
N TYR A 328 -5.52 11.21 0.68
CA TYR A 328 -6.96 11.40 0.63
C TYR A 328 -7.69 10.24 1.30
N MET A 329 -8.53 10.54 2.28
CA MET A 329 -9.39 9.57 2.93
C MET A 329 -10.83 9.69 2.44
N LEU A 330 -11.45 8.54 2.25
CA LEU A 330 -12.83 8.39 1.80
C LEU A 330 -13.74 8.12 3.01
N PHE A 331 -14.86 8.83 3.06
CA PHE A 331 -15.89 8.63 4.07
C PHE A 331 -17.21 8.30 3.37
N ALA A 332 -17.82 7.18 3.74
CA ALA A 332 -19.07 6.74 3.11
C ALA A 332 -20.19 7.78 3.30
N ASP A 333 -20.87 8.15 2.22
CA ASP A 333 -22.09 8.96 2.23
C ASP A 333 -23.31 8.09 1.95
N LYS A 334 -24.48 8.58 2.27
CA LYS A 334 -25.76 7.85 2.10
C LYS A 334 -26.21 7.68 0.65
N ASN A 335 -25.54 8.33 -0.31
CA ASN A 335 -25.98 8.48 -1.69
C ASN A 335 -25.08 7.79 -2.73
N GLU A 336 -24.45 6.68 -2.40
CA GLU A 336 -23.49 5.98 -3.27
C GLU A 336 -22.29 6.84 -3.70
N THR A 337 -22.04 7.93 -2.96
CA THR A 337 -20.88 8.78 -3.10
C THR A 337 -20.05 8.71 -1.83
N TYR A 338 -18.82 9.21 -1.91
CA TYR A 338 -17.91 9.32 -0.78
C TYR A 338 -17.53 10.77 -0.61
N ASP A 339 -17.54 11.26 0.62
CA ASP A 339 -16.81 12.47 0.95
C ASP A 339 -15.32 12.14 0.92
N ILE A 340 -14.54 12.93 0.17
CA ILE A 340 -13.10 12.78 0.08
C ILE A 340 -12.42 13.98 0.73
N LYS A 341 -11.54 13.73 1.69
CA LYS A 341 -10.85 14.76 2.47
C LYS A 341 -9.35 14.51 2.53
N PRO A 342 -8.54 15.58 2.45
CA PRO A 342 -7.12 15.45 2.71
C PRO A 342 -6.88 15.17 4.20
N VAL A 343 -6.00 14.24 4.48
CA VAL A 343 -5.59 13.85 5.83
C VAL A 343 -4.07 13.78 5.91
N TRP A 344 -3.55 14.04 7.09
CA TRP A 344 -2.20 13.66 7.44
C TRP A 344 -2.24 12.32 8.16
N VAL A 345 -1.48 11.36 7.67
CA VAL A 345 -1.30 10.05 8.29
C VAL A 345 0.10 9.99 8.86
N VAL A 346 0.20 9.68 10.14
CA VAL A 346 1.48 9.48 10.83
C VAL A 346 1.65 8.00 11.10
N TYR A 347 2.62 7.40 10.44
CA TYR A 347 2.97 5.98 10.61
C TYR A 347 4.11 5.85 11.63
N TYR A 348 3.99 4.86 12.52
CA TYR A 348 5.02 4.61 13.52
C TYR A 348 5.12 3.13 13.89
N TYR A 349 6.28 2.75 14.34
CA TYR A 349 6.53 1.43 14.88
C TYR A 349 6.58 1.47 16.40
N GLN A 350 6.02 0.46 17.03
CA GLN A 350 6.12 0.24 18.46
C GLN A 350 6.70 -1.15 18.72
N ASN A 351 7.79 -1.21 19.48
CA ASN A 351 8.32 -2.45 19.98
C ASN A 351 7.52 -2.89 21.21
N GLN A 352 6.84 -4.03 21.12
CA GLN A 352 6.05 -4.59 22.20
C GLN A 352 6.68 -5.87 22.72
N LEU A 353 6.92 -5.94 24.02
CA LEU A 353 7.34 -7.16 24.67
C LEU A 353 6.13 -8.10 24.83
N VAL A 354 6.12 -9.19 24.06
CA VAL A 354 5.14 -10.26 24.23
C VAL A 354 5.67 -11.21 25.29
N THR A 355 4.97 -11.27 26.43
CA THR A 355 5.33 -12.13 27.55
C THR A 355 4.60 -13.47 27.46
N GLY A 356 5.32 -14.58 27.60
CA GLY A 356 4.81 -15.96 27.55
C GLY A 356 5.92 -16.93 27.97
N GLU A 357 5.75 -18.24 27.69
CA GLU A 357 6.79 -19.24 27.93
C GLU A 357 8.10 -18.90 27.22
N ASN A 358 8.00 -18.22 26.05
CA ASN A 358 9.13 -17.64 25.34
C ASN A 358 8.80 -16.17 25.10
N SER A 359 9.36 -15.28 25.91
CA SER A 359 9.21 -13.83 25.72
C SER A 359 9.98 -13.37 24.50
N TYR A 360 9.36 -12.59 23.62
CA TYR A 360 10.00 -11.98 22.44
C TYR A 360 9.50 -10.56 22.24
N THR A 361 10.29 -9.76 21.54
CA THR A 361 9.88 -8.40 21.15
C THR A 361 9.25 -8.48 19.75
N GLN A 362 8.03 -7.95 19.63
CA GLN A 362 7.33 -7.79 18.36
C GLN A 362 7.35 -6.33 17.96
N LYS A 363 7.79 -6.04 16.73
CA LYS A 363 7.64 -4.72 16.13
C LYS A 363 6.23 -4.63 15.55
N MET A 364 5.42 -3.73 16.10
CA MET A 364 4.06 -3.46 15.64
C MET A 364 4.08 -2.17 14.83
N ALA A 365 3.43 -2.19 13.70
CA ALA A 365 3.21 -1.02 12.88
C ALA A 365 1.84 -0.44 13.22
N LEU A 366 1.79 0.84 13.44
CA LEU A 366 0.62 1.60 13.86
C LEU A 366 0.54 2.90 13.06
N TYR A 367 -0.62 3.52 13.06
CA TYR A 367 -0.80 4.82 12.44
C TYR A 367 -1.88 5.62 13.15
N ASP A 368 -1.79 6.95 13.00
CA ASP A 368 -2.79 7.90 13.43
C ASP A 368 -3.15 8.85 12.28
N VAL A 369 -4.40 9.23 12.21
CA VAL A 369 -4.95 10.02 11.11
C VAL A 369 -5.45 11.36 11.64
N TYR A 370 -5.06 12.44 10.97
CA TYR A 370 -5.43 13.81 11.32
C TYR A 370 -6.11 14.48 10.13
N ASP A 371 -7.20 15.19 10.36
CA ASP A 371 -7.78 16.11 9.39
C ASP A 371 -6.71 17.14 8.97
N ALA A 372 -6.45 17.24 7.68
CA ALA A 372 -5.33 18.05 7.21
C ALA A 372 -5.56 19.56 7.40
N TYR A 373 -6.82 20.03 7.44
CA TYR A 373 -7.13 21.45 7.65
C TYR A 373 -7.11 21.85 9.13
N THR A 374 -7.65 20.98 10.00
CA THR A 374 -7.84 21.32 11.42
C THR A 374 -6.80 20.68 12.33
N GLY A 375 -6.20 19.58 11.89
CA GLY A 375 -5.34 18.74 12.71
C GLY A 375 -6.10 18.04 13.83
N GLU A 376 -7.41 17.89 13.71
CA GLU A 376 -8.18 17.04 14.61
C GLU A 376 -7.92 15.57 14.27
N GLU A 377 -7.69 14.75 15.29
CA GLU A 377 -7.45 13.34 15.13
C GLU A 377 -8.77 12.62 14.81
N TYR A 378 -8.77 11.85 13.74
CA TYR A 378 -9.85 10.88 13.47
C TYR A 378 -9.66 9.66 14.37
N ARG A 379 -10.55 9.48 15.33
CA ARG A 379 -10.56 8.30 16.19
C ARG A 379 -11.30 7.18 15.49
N ILE A 380 -10.57 6.16 15.11
CA ILE A 380 -11.13 4.91 14.65
C ILE A 380 -11.70 4.21 15.91
N GLN A 381 -13.02 4.01 15.93
CA GLN A 381 -13.71 3.37 17.05
C GLN A 381 -13.80 1.85 16.85
#